data_f1c92f6e9163c06b7d9c4c4e0e917df3
#
_entry.id   f1c92f6e9163c06b7d9c4c4e0e917df3
#
_cell.length_a   1.000
_cell.length_b   1.000
_cell.length_c   1.000
_cell.angle_alpha   90.00
_cell.angle_beta   90.00
_cell.angle_gamma   90.00
#
_symmetry.space_group_name_H-M   'P 1'
#
loop_
_entity.id
_entity.type
_entity.pdbx_description
1 polymer ?
#
loop_
_entity_poly.entity_id
_entity_poly.type
_entity_poly.pdbx_seq_one_letter_code
_entity_poly.pdbx_strand_id
1 'polypeptide(L)'
;MTRRFALIFVAFMATASLVLAACGAQTPALPALTDPKEILTESVLSLKDLKTVEVTGTFTGAVTLPELGALDLSTVKISAAADIPGKKAKFSLDAPTVLGTRIDALLLDTAAYYKIAGPLAMMAGGSADKFTKVDVPQESGKPVTDVAELAKQIDEFKALLDKLPTPPTKEADEKCGDQDCYHVSLKLTAADLKALDPTATATDGNFSLDLFTRKNDRLPARIALSVTAPDLGTVGMTFEFKYGGSVSVDAPPADQIAP
;
A
#
# COMPACT_ATOMS: atom_id res chain seq x y z
N MET A 1 41.65 -25.86 -46.21
CA MET A 1 40.52 -24.99 -45.79
C MET A 1 39.99 -25.31 -44.39
N THR A 2 40.40 -26.39 -43.76
CA THR A 2 39.84 -26.88 -42.47
C THR A 2 40.37 -26.21 -41.20
N ARG A 3 41.55 -25.57 -41.24
CA ARG A 3 42.19 -24.94 -40.04
C ARG A 3 41.58 -23.60 -39.65
N ARG A 4 40.98 -22.88 -40.57
CA ARG A 4 40.35 -21.55 -40.33
C ARG A 4 38.96 -21.71 -39.73
N PHE A 5 38.22 -22.79 -40.02
CA PHE A 5 36.91 -23.05 -39.45
C PHE A 5 36.98 -23.48 -37.98
N ALA A 6 38.04 -24.20 -37.57
CA ALA A 6 38.23 -24.65 -36.19
C ALA A 6 38.49 -23.45 -35.24
N LEU A 7 39.21 -22.42 -35.69
CA LEU A 7 39.48 -21.21 -34.89
C LEU A 7 38.25 -20.33 -34.68
N ILE A 8 37.35 -20.28 -35.65
CA ILE A 8 36.07 -19.51 -35.55
C ILE A 8 35.11 -20.20 -34.57
N PHE A 9 35.09 -21.56 -34.55
CA PHE A 9 34.25 -22.34 -33.65
C PHE A 9 34.69 -22.23 -32.19
N VAL A 10 36.01 -22.21 -31.93
CA VAL A 10 36.57 -22.05 -30.59
C VAL A 10 36.35 -20.62 -30.06
N ALA A 11 36.45 -19.60 -30.92
CA ALA A 11 36.13 -18.22 -30.53
C ALA A 11 34.65 -18.00 -30.22
N PHE A 12 33.74 -18.70 -30.91
CA PHE A 12 32.29 -18.62 -30.66
C PHE A 12 31.89 -19.34 -29.36
N MET A 13 32.53 -20.48 -29.01
CA MET A 13 32.30 -21.12 -27.74
C MET A 13 32.86 -20.35 -26.53
N ALA A 14 33.97 -19.63 -26.68
CA ALA A 14 34.54 -18.81 -25.63
C ALA A 14 33.68 -17.55 -25.33
N THR A 15 33.05 -16.97 -26.35
CA THR A 15 32.13 -15.83 -26.13
C THR A 15 30.77 -16.26 -25.55
N ALA A 16 30.26 -17.44 -25.86
CA ALA A 16 29.04 -17.99 -25.27
C ALA A 16 29.19 -18.30 -23.76
N SER A 17 30.36 -18.75 -23.33
CA SER A 17 30.64 -19.02 -21.91
C SER A 17 30.77 -17.73 -21.06
N LEU A 18 31.21 -16.61 -21.65
CA LEU A 18 31.30 -15.33 -20.95
C LEU A 18 29.92 -14.63 -20.77
N VAL A 19 28.99 -14.88 -21.68
CA VAL A 19 27.62 -14.32 -21.54
C VAL A 19 26.81 -15.06 -20.48
N LEU A 20 27.05 -16.35 -20.26
CA LEU A 20 26.41 -17.14 -19.20
C LEU A 20 26.97 -16.83 -17.80
N ALA A 21 28.18 -16.31 -17.69
CA ALA A 21 28.75 -15.89 -16.41
C ALA A 21 28.29 -14.49 -15.96
N ALA A 22 27.77 -13.66 -16.86
CA ALA A 22 27.28 -12.32 -16.55
C ALA A 22 25.83 -12.29 -16.03
N CYS A 23 25.08 -13.38 -16.10
CA CYS A 23 23.71 -13.51 -15.59
C CYS A 23 23.60 -13.93 -14.12
N GLY A 24 24.60 -13.69 -13.30
CA GLY A 24 24.63 -14.20 -11.93
C GLY A 24 25.22 -13.25 -10.89
N ALA A 25 25.12 -11.94 -11.04
CA ALA A 25 25.23 -11.07 -9.88
C ALA A 25 23.97 -11.24 -9.02
N GLN A 26 23.90 -12.36 -8.28
CA GLN A 26 22.92 -12.51 -7.21
C GLN A 26 23.19 -11.36 -6.23
N THR A 27 22.27 -10.42 -6.16
CA THR A 27 22.23 -9.49 -5.03
C THR A 27 22.36 -10.33 -3.76
N PRO A 28 23.29 -10.04 -2.83
CA PRO A 28 23.45 -10.83 -1.62
C PRO A 28 22.06 -10.95 -0.96
N ALA A 29 21.65 -12.19 -0.72
CA ALA A 29 20.38 -12.44 -0.06
C ALA A 29 20.42 -11.79 1.33
N LEU A 30 19.42 -10.98 1.65
CA LEU A 30 19.28 -10.40 2.98
C LEU A 30 19.19 -11.53 4.03
N PRO A 31 19.73 -11.34 5.24
CA PRO A 31 19.60 -12.33 6.32
C PRO A 31 18.16 -12.74 6.54
N ALA A 32 17.91 -14.02 6.83
CA ALA A 32 16.55 -14.48 7.13
C ALA A 32 16.08 -13.88 8.48
N LEU A 33 14.84 -13.38 8.50
CA LEU A 33 14.20 -12.86 9.70
C LEU A 33 13.28 -13.93 10.31
N THR A 34 13.32 -14.04 11.64
CA THR A 34 12.49 -15.00 12.39
C THR A 34 11.63 -14.30 13.45
N ASP A 35 12.03 -13.12 13.92
CA ASP A 35 11.28 -12.34 14.88
C ASP A 35 10.19 -11.53 14.17
N PRO A 36 8.90 -11.70 14.55
CA PRO A 36 7.80 -10.96 13.92
C PRO A 36 7.91 -9.45 14.11
N LYS A 37 8.41 -8.95 15.23
CA LYS A 37 8.60 -7.52 15.45
C LYS A 37 9.71 -6.95 14.56
N GLU A 38 10.78 -7.73 14.34
CA GLU A 38 11.85 -7.36 13.43
C GLU A 38 11.34 -7.30 12.00
N ILE A 39 10.54 -8.30 11.55
CA ILE A 39 9.92 -8.31 10.22
C ILE A 39 9.05 -7.06 10.01
N LEU A 40 8.19 -6.72 10.98
CA LEU A 40 7.35 -5.52 10.92
C LEU A 40 8.19 -4.25 10.84
N THR A 41 9.23 -4.15 11.67
CA THR A 41 10.12 -3.00 11.72
C THR A 41 10.90 -2.80 10.42
N GLU A 42 11.50 -3.88 9.90
CA GLU A 42 12.24 -3.85 8.64
C GLU A 42 11.33 -3.52 7.46
N SER A 43 10.07 -4.00 7.48
CA SER A 43 9.08 -3.67 6.48
C SER A 43 8.75 -2.17 6.42
N VAL A 44 8.63 -1.51 7.57
CA VAL A 44 8.42 -0.06 7.64
C VAL A 44 9.70 0.70 7.28
N LEU A 45 10.86 0.22 7.73
CA LEU A 45 12.15 0.84 7.40
C LEU A 45 12.45 0.84 5.91
N SER A 46 12.03 -0.21 5.19
CA SER A 46 12.26 -0.33 3.73
C SER A 46 11.51 0.72 2.91
N LEU A 47 10.50 1.38 3.49
CA LEU A 47 9.74 2.44 2.83
C LEU A 47 10.53 3.76 2.69
N LYS A 48 11.65 3.93 3.39
CA LYS A 48 12.44 5.18 3.37
C LYS A 48 12.98 5.54 1.99
N ASP A 49 13.38 4.53 1.24
CA ASP A 49 14.03 4.72 -0.07
C ASP A 49 13.05 4.52 -1.24
N LEU A 50 11.76 4.51 -0.91
CA LEU A 50 10.71 4.28 -1.87
C LEU A 50 10.62 5.44 -2.87
N LYS A 51 10.65 5.12 -4.16
CA LYS A 51 10.50 6.11 -5.24
C LYS A 51 9.07 6.14 -5.78
N THR A 52 8.54 4.97 -6.09
CA THR A 52 7.18 4.86 -6.63
C THR A 52 6.45 3.70 -5.96
N VAL A 53 5.18 3.88 -5.75
CA VAL A 53 4.29 2.85 -5.23
C VAL A 53 2.94 2.90 -5.93
N GLU A 54 2.40 1.74 -6.24
CA GLU A 54 1.01 1.55 -6.61
C GLU A 54 0.34 0.67 -5.56
N VAL A 55 -0.87 1.04 -5.16
CA VAL A 55 -1.67 0.32 -4.17
C VAL A 55 -3.03 0.01 -4.77
N THR A 56 -3.47 -1.23 -4.64
CA THR A 56 -4.84 -1.63 -4.92
C THR A 56 -5.49 -2.16 -3.66
N GLY A 57 -6.70 -1.68 -3.36
CA GLY A 57 -7.47 -2.08 -2.20
C GLY A 57 -8.78 -2.73 -2.60
N THR A 58 -9.09 -3.85 -1.97
CA THR A 58 -10.36 -4.58 -2.11
C THR A 58 -10.98 -4.78 -0.74
N PHE A 59 -12.30 -4.89 -0.72
CA PHE A 59 -13.06 -5.11 0.51
C PHE A 59 -13.86 -6.39 0.43
N THR A 60 -14.21 -6.95 1.56
CA THR A 60 -15.11 -8.10 1.69
C THR A 60 -16.08 -7.87 2.83
N GLY A 61 -17.21 -8.57 2.79
CA GLY A 61 -18.25 -8.44 3.80
C GLY A 61 -19.30 -7.39 3.47
N ALA A 62 -20.21 -7.20 4.40
CA ALA A 62 -21.28 -6.23 4.29
C ALA A 62 -21.43 -5.50 5.62
N VAL A 63 -21.84 -4.23 5.55
CA VAL A 63 -22.17 -3.41 6.73
C VAL A 63 -23.64 -3.05 6.66
N THR A 64 -24.34 -3.21 7.76
CA THR A 64 -25.73 -2.76 7.87
C THR A 64 -25.77 -1.39 8.53
N LEU A 65 -26.19 -0.38 7.77
CA LEU A 65 -26.44 0.96 8.31
C LEU A 65 -27.94 1.15 8.56
N PRO A 66 -28.33 1.74 9.72
CA PRO A 66 -29.74 1.86 10.11
C PRO A 66 -30.62 2.51 9.03
N GLU A 67 -30.10 3.50 8.30
CA GLU A 67 -30.85 4.28 7.32
C GLU A 67 -30.68 3.81 5.87
N LEU A 68 -29.60 3.07 5.58
CA LEU A 68 -29.23 2.66 4.22
C LEU A 68 -29.39 1.16 3.97
N GLY A 69 -29.64 0.36 5.03
CA GLY A 69 -29.72 -1.09 4.93
C GLY A 69 -28.34 -1.75 4.80
N ALA A 70 -28.32 -2.95 4.25
CA ALA A 70 -27.08 -3.70 4.04
C ALA A 70 -26.32 -3.19 2.82
N LEU A 71 -25.07 -2.79 3.03
CA LEU A 71 -24.13 -2.36 1.98
C LEU A 71 -23.11 -3.46 1.75
N ASP A 72 -23.10 -4.02 0.55
CA ASP A 72 -22.07 -4.97 0.12
C ASP A 72 -20.78 -4.23 -0.21
N LEU A 73 -19.72 -4.48 0.56
CA LEU A 73 -18.43 -3.85 0.38
C LEU A 73 -17.56 -4.54 -0.67
N SER A 74 -17.92 -5.73 -1.16
CA SER A 74 -17.12 -6.47 -2.14
C SER A 74 -16.97 -5.75 -3.49
N THR A 75 -17.85 -4.80 -3.78
CA THR A 75 -17.81 -3.97 -4.98
C THR A 75 -16.91 -2.73 -4.84
N VAL A 76 -16.52 -2.39 -3.60
CA VAL A 76 -15.68 -1.23 -3.31
C VAL A 76 -14.24 -1.52 -3.72
N LYS A 77 -13.65 -0.59 -4.47
CA LYS A 77 -12.27 -0.66 -4.95
C LYS A 77 -11.54 0.62 -4.64
N ILE A 78 -10.31 0.49 -4.19
CA ILE A 78 -9.38 1.61 -4.01
C ILE A 78 -8.19 1.38 -4.93
N SER A 79 -7.73 2.42 -5.57
CA SER A 79 -6.42 2.45 -6.21
C SER A 79 -5.70 3.74 -5.89
N ALA A 80 -4.42 3.65 -5.63
CA ALA A 80 -3.55 4.79 -5.42
C ALA A 80 -2.21 4.55 -6.11
N ALA A 81 -1.57 5.61 -6.56
CA ALA A 81 -0.20 5.54 -7.04
C ALA A 81 0.51 6.85 -6.69
N ALA A 82 1.78 6.75 -6.33
CA ALA A 82 2.60 7.90 -5.98
C ALA A 82 4.00 7.82 -6.62
N ASP A 83 4.45 8.97 -7.12
CA ASP A 83 5.83 9.28 -7.46
C ASP A 83 6.36 10.22 -6.37
N ILE A 84 7.11 9.65 -5.42
CA ILE A 84 7.56 10.36 -4.22
C ILE A 84 8.58 11.45 -4.56
N PRO A 85 9.63 11.21 -5.34
CA PRO A 85 10.54 12.26 -5.79
C PRO A 85 9.85 13.35 -6.60
N GLY A 86 8.90 12.98 -7.46
CA GLY A 86 8.12 13.92 -8.27
C GLY A 86 7.02 14.64 -7.49
N LYS A 87 6.78 14.30 -6.21
CA LYS A 87 5.69 14.83 -5.36
C LYS A 87 4.34 14.76 -6.03
N LYS A 88 4.06 13.63 -6.67
CA LYS A 88 2.83 13.39 -7.41
C LYS A 88 2.13 12.17 -6.88
N ALA A 89 0.81 12.23 -6.76
CA ALA A 89 0.01 11.08 -6.40
C ALA A 89 -1.36 11.12 -7.09
N LYS A 90 -1.93 9.96 -7.31
CA LYS A 90 -3.32 9.79 -7.71
C LYS A 90 -4.00 8.79 -6.79
N PHE A 91 -5.28 9.02 -6.58
CA PHE A 91 -6.15 8.18 -5.77
C PHE A 91 -7.50 8.04 -6.47
N SER A 92 -8.07 6.84 -6.44
CA SER A 92 -9.43 6.58 -6.88
C SER A 92 -10.12 5.64 -5.89
N LEU A 93 -11.33 5.99 -5.50
CA LEU A 93 -12.27 5.15 -4.78
C LEU A 93 -13.49 4.97 -5.67
N ASP A 94 -13.87 3.71 -5.91
CA ASP A 94 -15.11 3.33 -6.60
C ASP A 94 -15.96 2.47 -5.65
N ALA A 95 -17.11 2.98 -5.25
CA ALA A 95 -18.00 2.37 -4.28
C ALA A 95 -19.46 2.42 -4.77
N PRO A 96 -19.80 1.65 -5.82
CA PRO A 96 -21.09 1.73 -6.49
C PRO A 96 -22.26 1.36 -5.58
N THR A 97 -22.08 0.44 -4.65
CA THR A 97 -23.10 0.05 -3.66
C THR A 97 -23.27 1.08 -2.54
N VAL A 98 -22.28 1.97 -2.34
CA VAL A 98 -22.36 3.08 -1.38
C VAL A 98 -22.88 4.32 -2.12
N LEU A 99 -24.15 4.29 -2.47
CA LEU A 99 -24.86 5.38 -3.17
C LEU A 99 -24.21 5.83 -4.49
N GLY A 100 -23.54 4.91 -5.20
CA GLY A 100 -22.82 5.26 -6.43
C GLY A 100 -21.63 6.20 -6.23
N THR A 101 -21.03 6.19 -5.05
CA THR A 101 -19.92 7.08 -4.70
C THR A 101 -18.68 6.73 -5.51
N ARG A 102 -18.11 7.75 -6.14
CA ARG A 102 -16.80 7.71 -6.77
C ARG A 102 -16.00 8.94 -6.40
N ILE A 103 -14.74 8.74 -6.05
CA ILE A 103 -13.79 9.81 -5.73
C ILE A 103 -12.55 9.61 -6.59
N ASP A 104 -12.17 10.61 -7.36
CA ASP A 104 -10.88 10.68 -8.04
C ASP A 104 -10.11 11.89 -7.48
N ALA A 105 -8.88 11.70 -7.05
CA ALA A 105 -8.03 12.77 -6.56
C ALA A 105 -6.62 12.68 -7.18
N LEU A 106 -6.07 13.85 -7.51
CA LEU A 106 -4.73 14.00 -8.05
C LEU A 106 -4.00 15.03 -7.18
N LEU A 107 -2.80 14.70 -6.77
CA LEU A 107 -1.89 15.60 -6.08
C LEU A 107 -0.72 15.89 -7.02
N LEU A 108 -0.44 17.14 -7.25
CA LEU A 108 0.72 17.65 -7.95
C LEU A 108 1.46 18.59 -7.00
N ASP A 109 2.72 18.86 -7.24
CA ASP A 109 3.59 19.62 -6.32
C ASP A 109 2.91 20.85 -5.66
N THR A 110 2.12 21.62 -6.40
CA THR A 110 1.52 22.88 -5.94
C THR A 110 -0.01 22.89 -5.97
N ALA A 111 -0.65 21.84 -6.47
CA ALA A 111 -2.10 21.80 -6.62
C ALA A 111 -2.66 20.40 -6.38
N ALA A 112 -3.81 20.34 -5.76
CA ALA A 112 -4.63 19.14 -5.69
C ALA A 112 -5.88 19.31 -6.54
N TYR A 113 -6.32 18.22 -7.15
CA TYR A 113 -7.55 18.15 -7.93
C TYR A 113 -8.38 16.99 -7.38
N TYR A 114 -9.65 17.23 -7.15
CA TYR A 114 -10.55 16.16 -6.76
C TYR A 114 -11.88 16.24 -7.49
N LYS A 115 -12.46 15.10 -7.73
CA LYS A 115 -13.79 14.95 -8.30
C LYS A 115 -14.54 13.92 -7.48
N ILE A 116 -15.74 14.25 -7.05
CA ILE A 116 -16.60 13.40 -6.24
C ILE A 116 -17.91 13.23 -7.00
N ALA A 117 -18.28 11.97 -7.28
CA ALA A 117 -19.59 11.63 -7.81
C ALA A 117 -20.45 10.96 -6.73
N GLY A 118 -21.77 10.96 -6.93
CA GLY A 118 -22.73 10.46 -5.96
C GLY A 118 -23.18 11.52 -4.95
N PRO A 119 -24.00 11.15 -3.95
CA PRO A 119 -24.60 12.10 -3.00
C PRO A 119 -23.57 12.89 -2.19
N LEU A 120 -22.36 12.35 -1.98
CA LEU A 120 -21.28 13.03 -1.28
C LEU A 120 -20.81 14.30 -2.03
N ALA A 121 -21.02 14.39 -3.34
CA ALA A 121 -20.67 15.58 -4.13
C ALA A 121 -21.39 16.82 -3.64
N MET A 122 -22.68 16.69 -3.30
CA MET A 122 -23.48 17.81 -2.79
C MET A 122 -23.03 18.29 -1.42
N MET A 123 -22.54 17.37 -0.57
CA MET A 123 -22.03 17.71 0.76
C MET A 123 -20.65 18.35 0.73
N ALA A 124 -19.82 17.95 -0.24
CA ALA A 124 -18.45 18.43 -0.39
C ALA A 124 -18.34 19.73 -1.21
N GLY A 125 -19.45 20.24 -1.78
CA GLY A 125 -19.44 21.40 -2.66
C GLY A 125 -18.70 21.17 -3.98
N GLY A 126 -18.48 19.90 -4.35
CA GLY A 126 -17.78 19.49 -5.56
C GLY A 126 -18.73 19.33 -6.75
N SER A 127 -18.18 19.24 -7.94
CA SER A 127 -18.89 18.89 -9.15
C SER A 127 -18.75 17.38 -9.42
N ALA A 128 -19.86 16.72 -9.75
CA ALA A 128 -19.83 15.30 -10.11
C ALA A 128 -19.06 15.03 -11.41
N ASP A 129 -19.02 16.02 -12.32
CA ASP A 129 -18.49 15.86 -13.67
C ASP A 129 -17.12 16.51 -13.88
N LYS A 130 -16.73 17.44 -12.98
CA LYS A 130 -15.50 18.21 -13.12
C LYS A 130 -14.64 18.14 -11.87
N PHE A 131 -13.34 18.28 -12.08
CA PHE A 131 -12.38 18.39 -11.00
C PHE A 131 -12.47 19.78 -10.35
N THR A 132 -12.49 19.80 -9.03
CA THR A 132 -12.25 21.02 -8.24
C THR A 132 -10.76 21.13 -8.00
N LYS A 133 -10.17 22.28 -8.35
CA LYS A 133 -8.77 22.59 -8.06
C LYS A 133 -8.65 23.24 -6.69
N VAL A 134 -7.67 22.81 -5.92
CA VAL A 134 -7.28 23.43 -4.66
C VAL A 134 -5.77 23.65 -4.70
N ASP A 135 -5.35 24.89 -4.43
CA ASP A 135 -3.93 25.18 -4.28
C ASP A 135 -3.45 24.61 -2.94
N VAL A 136 -2.37 23.83 -2.98
CA VAL A 136 -1.77 23.27 -1.77
C VAL A 136 -0.83 24.31 -1.19
N PRO A 137 -1.13 24.85 0.02
CA PRO A 137 -0.24 25.79 0.68
C PRO A 137 1.14 25.15 0.88
N GLN A 138 2.19 25.81 0.44
CA GLN A 138 3.58 25.31 0.56
C GLN A 138 4.00 25.08 2.02
N GLU A 139 3.37 25.79 2.97
CA GLU A 139 3.66 25.65 4.40
C GLU A 139 2.92 24.46 5.07
N SER A 140 1.78 24.03 4.56
CA SER A 140 1.05 22.86 5.08
C SER A 140 1.56 21.56 4.48
N GLY A 141 2.29 21.65 3.40
CA GLY A 141 2.91 20.51 2.73
C GLY A 141 4.33 20.26 3.24
N LYS A 142 4.52 20.05 4.56
CA LYS A 142 5.61 19.17 4.91
C LYS A 142 5.27 17.84 4.24
N PRO A 143 6.00 17.47 3.18
CA PRO A 143 5.70 16.22 2.51
C PRO A 143 5.77 15.14 3.58
N VAL A 144 4.92 14.12 3.46
CA VAL A 144 5.03 12.86 4.21
C VAL A 144 6.44 12.23 4.03
N THR A 145 7.27 12.84 3.23
CA THR A 145 8.65 12.52 2.86
C THR A 145 9.72 13.27 3.66
N ASP A 146 9.36 13.98 4.75
CA ASP A 146 10.39 14.46 5.68
C ASP A 146 11.00 13.22 6.37
N VAL A 147 12.24 12.90 6.01
CA VAL A 147 12.98 11.75 6.53
C VAL A 147 13.04 11.77 8.06
N ALA A 148 13.06 12.96 8.67
CA ALA A 148 13.04 13.11 10.12
C ALA A 148 11.68 12.76 10.72
N GLU A 149 10.60 13.16 10.08
CA GLU A 149 9.23 12.79 10.49
C GLU A 149 8.98 11.29 10.32
N LEU A 150 9.46 10.71 9.20
CA LEU A 150 9.36 9.26 8.98
C LEU A 150 10.16 8.48 10.04
N ALA A 151 11.37 8.95 10.40
CA ALA A 151 12.17 8.33 11.47
C ALA A 151 11.42 8.35 12.81
N LYS A 152 10.78 9.47 13.14
CA LYS A 152 9.97 9.59 14.35
C LYS A 152 8.77 8.64 14.34
N GLN A 153 8.05 8.56 13.21
CA GLN A 153 6.92 7.62 13.06
C GLN A 153 7.36 6.16 13.21
N ILE A 154 8.55 5.82 12.72
CA ILE A 154 9.13 4.48 12.91
C ILE A 154 9.42 4.20 14.38
N ASP A 155 9.98 5.17 15.12
CA ASP A 155 10.26 4.98 16.55
C ASP A 155 8.95 4.90 17.37
N GLU A 156 7.95 5.68 17.02
CA GLU A 156 6.59 5.58 17.59
C GLU A 156 5.96 4.22 17.30
N PHE A 157 6.11 3.71 16.08
CA PHE A 157 5.62 2.38 15.69
C PHE A 157 6.31 1.27 16.48
N LYS A 158 7.64 1.33 16.66
CA LYS A 158 8.38 0.37 17.49
C LYS A 158 7.89 0.41 18.95
N ALA A 159 7.74 1.62 19.51
CA ALA A 159 7.22 1.79 20.85
C ALA A 159 5.78 1.25 21.01
N LEU A 160 4.97 1.33 19.95
CA LEU A 160 3.64 0.73 19.92
C LEU A 160 3.72 -0.80 19.91
N LEU A 161 4.59 -1.39 19.08
CA LEU A 161 4.81 -2.83 19.03
C LEU A 161 5.23 -3.41 20.40
N ASP A 162 6.00 -2.65 21.19
CA ASP A 162 6.42 -3.07 22.52
C ASP A 162 5.31 -2.99 23.57
N LYS A 163 4.31 -2.15 23.35
CA LYS A 163 3.14 -1.99 24.22
C LYS A 163 1.99 -2.92 23.89
N LEU A 164 2.07 -3.67 22.79
CA LEU A 164 1.00 -4.58 22.38
C LEU A 164 0.74 -5.62 23.49
N PRO A 165 -0.50 -5.74 23.99
CA PRO A 165 -0.86 -6.75 24.99
C PRO A 165 -0.69 -8.17 24.43
N THR A 166 -1.02 -8.35 23.15
CA THR A 166 -0.82 -9.60 22.40
C THR A 166 0.30 -9.37 21.39
N PRO A 167 1.43 -10.07 21.49
CA PRO A 167 2.53 -9.91 20.55
C PRO A 167 2.14 -10.42 19.15
N PRO A 168 2.73 -9.84 18.09
CA PRO A 168 2.56 -10.38 16.75
C PRO A 168 3.16 -11.78 16.64
N THR A 169 2.61 -12.59 15.76
CA THR A 169 3.03 -13.97 15.50
C THR A 169 3.58 -14.08 14.08
N LYS A 170 4.75 -14.72 13.93
CA LYS A 170 5.23 -15.13 12.63
C LYS A 170 4.52 -16.42 12.23
N GLU A 171 3.78 -16.33 11.14
CA GLU A 171 3.12 -17.46 10.50
C GLU A 171 4.07 -18.15 9.50
N ALA A 172 3.58 -19.20 8.82
CA ALA A 172 4.31 -19.84 7.74
C ALA A 172 4.56 -18.84 6.60
N ASP A 173 5.75 -18.90 6.02
CA ASP A 173 6.09 -18.07 4.87
C ASP A 173 5.19 -18.41 3.67
N GLU A 174 4.80 -17.43 2.90
CA GLU A 174 3.91 -17.57 1.76
C GLU A 174 4.48 -16.97 0.47
N LYS A 175 3.84 -17.25 -0.65
CA LYS A 175 4.09 -16.58 -1.93
C LYS A 175 3.25 -15.30 -2.02
N CYS A 176 3.90 -14.19 -2.43
CA CYS A 176 3.26 -12.93 -2.79
C CYS A 176 3.50 -12.66 -4.28
N GLY A 177 2.61 -13.15 -5.13
CA GLY A 177 2.90 -13.24 -6.56
C GLY A 177 4.09 -14.17 -6.83
N ASP A 178 5.11 -13.66 -7.53
CA ASP A 178 6.31 -14.43 -7.88
C ASP A 178 7.39 -14.43 -6.79
N GLN A 179 7.17 -13.74 -5.66
CA GLN A 179 8.16 -13.57 -4.60
C GLN A 179 7.80 -14.32 -3.33
N ASP A 180 8.83 -14.69 -2.55
CA ASP A 180 8.64 -15.24 -1.21
C ASP A 180 8.44 -14.12 -0.20
N CYS A 181 7.45 -14.29 0.67
CA CYS A 181 7.11 -13.35 1.73
C CYS A 181 7.20 -14.00 3.11
N TYR A 182 7.59 -13.19 4.09
CA TYR A 182 7.27 -13.46 5.49
C TYR A 182 5.80 -13.10 5.72
N HIS A 183 5.12 -13.90 6.52
CA HIS A 183 3.77 -13.61 6.98
C HIS A 183 3.79 -13.34 8.49
N VAL A 184 3.31 -12.17 8.89
CA VAL A 184 3.15 -11.79 10.29
C VAL A 184 1.69 -11.45 10.55
N SER A 185 1.12 -12.10 11.56
CA SER A 185 -0.26 -11.89 12.00
C SER A 185 -0.28 -11.18 13.37
N LEU A 186 -1.15 -10.19 13.51
CA LEU A 186 -1.47 -9.53 14.76
C LEU A 186 -2.99 -9.64 14.99
N LYS A 187 -3.38 -10.20 16.13
CA LYS A 187 -4.77 -10.35 16.53
C LYS A 187 -5.01 -9.56 17.80
N LEU A 188 -5.96 -8.64 17.77
CA LEU A 188 -6.30 -7.78 18.89
C LEU A 188 -7.80 -7.92 19.20
N THR A 189 -8.11 -7.96 20.49
CA THR A 189 -9.48 -7.84 20.97
C THR A 189 -9.86 -6.38 21.21
N ALA A 190 -11.13 -6.09 21.41
CA ALA A 190 -11.57 -4.76 21.82
C ALA A 190 -10.90 -4.30 23.15
N ALA A 191 -10.63 -5.25 24.06
CA ALA A 191 -9.92 -4.97 25.29
C ALA A 191 -8.45 -4.56 25.04
N ASP A 192 -7.78 -5.21 24.09
CA ASP A 192 -6.40 -4.86 23.70
C ASP A 192 -6.33 -3.46 23.09
N LEU A 193 -7.29 -3.11 22.22
CA LEU A 193 -7.35 -1.77 21.64
C LEU A 193 -7.60 -0.69 22.69
N LYS A 194 -8.47 -0.96 23.66
CA LYS A 194 -8.74 -0.05 24.77
C LYS A 194 -7.55 0.10 25.72
N ALA A 195 -6.73 -0.95 25.87
CA ALA A 195 -5.48 -0.86 26.62
C ALA A 195 -4.41 0.00 25.91
N LEU A 196 -4.41 0.00 24.56
CA LEU A 196 -3.51 0.84 23.76
C LEU A 196 -3.96 2.29 23.70
N ASP A 197 -5.27 2.51 23.55
CA ASP A 197 -5.89 3.83 23.55
C ASP A 197 -7.16 3.82 24.41
N PRO A 198 -7.10 4.35 25.64
CA PRO A 198 -8.25 4.42 26.53
C PRO A 198 -9.44 5.23 25.98
N THR A 199 -9.21 6.08 24.97
CA THR A 199 -10.25 6.86 24.30
C THR A 199 -10.93 6.09 23.16
N ALA A 200 -10.39 4.93 22.79
CA ALA A 200 -10.97 4.10 21.75
C ALA A 200 -12.37 3.62 22.18
N THR A 201 -13.36 3.97 21.37
CA THR A 201 -14.74 3.50 21.52
C THR A 201 -14.93 2.12 20.88
N ALA A 202 -13.94 1.23 21.06
CA ALA A 202 -14.01 -0.10 20.51
C ALA A 202 -15.20 -0.85 21.11
N THR A 203 -16.15 -1.16 20.28
CA THR A 203 -17.25 -2.10 20.58
C THR A 203 -16.68 -3.53 20.64
N ASP A 204 -17.37 -4.43 21.28
CA ASP A 204 -16.97 -5.84 21.32
C ASP A 204 -16.66 -6.35 19.91
N GLY A 205 -15.42 -6.75 19.68
CA GLY A 205 -14.95 -7.19 18.37
C GLY A 205 -13.53 -7.74 18.39
N ASN A 206 -13.21 -8.44 17.32
CA ASN A 206 -11.87 -8.94 17.05
C ASN A 206 -11.30 -8.23 15.83
N PHE A 207 -10.03 -7.87 15.91
CA PHE A 207 -9.28 -7.24 14.83
C PHE A 207 -8.13 -8.17 14.44
N SER A 208 -7.93 -8.40 13.18
CA SER A 208 -6.71 -9.03 12.68
C SER A 208 -6.04 -8.16 11.64
N LEU A 209 -4.72 -8.13 11.70
CA LEU A 209 -3.85 -7.54 10.72
C LEU A 209 -2.88 -8.62 10.28
N ASP A 210 -2.85 -8.91 8.98
CA ASP A 210 -1.88 -9.80 8.36
C ASP A 210 -0.99 -8.98 7.43
N LEU A 211 0.30 -8.97 7.70
CA LEU A 211 1.32 -8.31 6.86
C LEU A 211 2.16 -9.35 6.15
N PHE A 212 2.31 -9.16 4.85
CA PHE A 212 3.16 -9.97 3.99
C PHE A 212 4.32 -9.11 3.49
N THR A 213 5.52 -9.42 3.97
CA THR A 213 6.75 -8.69 3.68
C THR A 213 7.64 -9.50 2.76
N ARG A 214 8.04 -8.93 1.62
CA ARG A 214 8.91 -9.60 0.65
C ARG A 214 10.29 -9.89 1.27
N LYS A 215 10.81 -11.10 1.05
CA LYS A 215 12.09 -11.51 1.66
C LYS A 215 13.31 -10.83 1.05
N ASN A 216 13.23 -10.44 -0.22
CA ASN A 216 14.35 -9.93 -0.99
C ASN A 216 14.68 -8.45 -0.74
N ASP A 217 13.70 -7.63 -0.37
CA ASP A 217 13.86 -6.18 -0.21
C ASP A 217 13.10 -5.60 1.00
N ARG A 218 12.44 -6.45 1.78
CA ARG A 218 11.67 -6.09 2.98
C ARG A 218 10.44 -5.21 2.72
N LEU A 219 10.10 -4.89 1.49
CA LEU A 219 8.92 -4.09 1.20
C LEU A 219 7.63 -4.87 1.50
N PRO A 220 6.58 -4.21 2.02
CA PRO A 220 5.26 -4.84 2.16
C PRO A 220 4.74 -5.29 0.78
N ALA A 221 4.28 -6.51 0.64
CA ALA A 221 3.62 -6.97 -0.58
C ALA A 221 2.10 -6.87 -0.47
N ARG A 222 1.57 -7.21 0.72
CA ARG A 222 0.14 -7.23 0.99
C ARG A 222 -0.11 -6.92 2.47
N ILE A 223 -1.16 -6.18 2.74
CA ILE A 223 -1.71 -5.97 4.08
C ILE A 223 -3.17 -6.39 4.02
N ALA A 224 -3.58 -7.29 4.90
CA ALA A 224 -4.97 -7.65 5.07
C ALA A 224 -5.44 -7.28 6.49
N LEU A 225 -6.56 -6.60 6.56
CA LEU A 225 -7.23 -6.19 7.79
C LEU A 225 -8.58 -6.89 7.86
N SER A 226 -8.95 -7.40 9.02
CA SER A 226 -10.29 -7.92 9.26
C SER A 226 -10.81 -7.43 10.59
N VAL A 227 -12.06 -7.03 10.58
CA VAL A 227 -12.81 -6.62 11.78
C VAL A 227 -14.06 -7.49 11.87
N THR A 228 -14.24 -8.16 12.98
CA THR A 228 -15.46 -8.90 13.29
C THR A 228 -16.11 -8.30 14.53
N ALA A 229 -17.30 -7.79 14.39
CA ALA A 229 -18.08 -7.25 15.51
C ALA A 229 -19.54 -7.76 15.46
N PRO A 230 -20.19 -7.91 16.61
CA PRO A 230 -21.55 -8.50 16.67
C PRO A 230 -22.56 -7.80 15.75
N ASP A 231 -22.52 -6.47 15.69
CA ASP A 231 -23.49 -5.66 14.94
C ASP A 231 -23.05 -5.37 13.49
N LEU A 232 -21.77 -5.58 13.16
CA LEU A 232 -21.21 -5.31 11.84
C LEU A 232 -20.96 -6.57 11.00
N GLY A 233 -20.97 -7.75 11.65
CA GLY A 233 -20.49 -8.97 11.00
C GLY A 233 -18.98 -8.95 10.80
N THR A 234 -18.49 -9.54 9.72
CA THR A 234 -17.06 -9.53 9.38
C THR A 234 -16.83 -8.66 8.14
N VAL A 235 -15.97 -7.67 8.30
CA VAL A 235 -15.50 -6.79 7.21
C VAL A 235 -14.00 -7.00 7.04
N GLY A 236 -13.58 -7.26 5.81
CA GLY A 236 -12.17 -7.38 5.44
C GLY A 236 -11.75 -6.29 4.46
N MET A 237 -10.47 -5.91 4.55
CA MET A 237 -9.81 -5.03 3.59
C MET A 237 -8.46 -5.66 3.23
N THR A 238 -8.13 -5.71 1.95
CA THR A 238 -6.83 -6.18 1.49
C THR A 238 -6.21 -5.13 0.60
N PHE A 239 -4.99 -4.74 0.91
CA PHE A 239 -4.17 -3.84 0.12
C PHE A 239 -2.99 -4.60 -0.47
N GLU A 240 -2.81 -4.50 -1.77
CA GLU A 240 -1.67 -5.04 -2.50
C GLU A 240 -0.79 -3.91 -3.00
N PHE A 241 0.52 -4.09 -2.91
CA PHE A 241 1.53 -3.08 -3.21
C PHE A 241 2.41 -3.52 -4.37
N LYS A 242 2.64 -2.59 -5.30
CA LYS A 242 3.62 -2.72 -6.39
C LYS A 242 4.60 -1.55 -6.33
N TYR A 243 5.87 -1.83 -6.60
CA TYR A 243 6.96 -0.86 -6.47
C TYR A 243 7.79 -0.81 -7.74
N GLY A 244 8.43 0.34 -7.98
CA GLY A 244 9.41 0.50 -9.07
C GLY A 244 8.79 0.68 -10.47
N GLY A 245 7.46 0.78 -10.57
CA GLY A 245 6.78 1.11 -11.82
C GLY A 245 6.90 2.60 -12.17
N SER A 246 6.61 2.96 -13.43
CA SER A 246 6.44 4.35 -13.82
C SER A 246 5.05 4.86 -13.41
N VAL A 247 5.00 5.90 -12.60
CA VAL A 247 3.76 6.55 -12.18
C VAL A 247 3.63 7.88 -12.94
N SER A 248 2.62 7.98 -13.82
CA SER A 248 2.26 9.25 -14.46
C SER A 248 1.05 9.85 -13.76
N VAL A 249 1.20 11.12 -13.35
CA VAL A 249 0.11 11.93 -12.79
C VAL A 249 0.19 13.30 -13.44
N ASP A 250 -0.82 13.60 -14.25
CA ASP A 250 -0.92 14.84 -15.00
C ASP A 250 -2.14 15.64 -14.53
N ALA A 251 -2.08 16.96 -14.64
CA ALA A 251 -3.22 17.80 -14.34
C ALA A 251 -4.40 17.45 -15.27
N PRO A 252 -5.64 17.53 -14.79
CA PRO A 252 -6.80 17.34 -15.67
C PRO A 252 -6.81 18.39 -16.79
N PRO A 253 -7.33 18.06 -17.96
CA PRO A 253 -7.58 19.03 -19.03
C PRO A 253 -8.40 20.23 -18.52
N ALA A 254 -8.13 21.42 -19.04
CA ALA A 254 -8.74 22.66 -18.55
C ALA A 254 -10.29 22.64 -18.62
N ASP A 255 -10.85 21.98 -19.60
CA ASP A 255 -12.30 21.82 -19.77
C ASP A 255 -12.94 20.86 -18.74
N GLN A 256 -12.11 20.02 -18.11
CA GLN A 256 -12.52 19.13 -17.01
C GLN A 256 -12.33 19.76 -15.61
N ILE A 257 -11.88 21.00 -15.50
CA ILE A 257 -11.73 21.71 -14.23
C ILE A 257 -12.94 22.63 -14.05
N ALA A 258 -13.51 22.61 -12.85
CA ALA A 258 -14.58 23.55 -12.49
C ALA A 258 -14.04 25.00 -12.46
N PRO A 259 -14.83 26.00 -12.87
CA PRO A 259 -14.43 27.39 -12.88
C PRO A 259 -14.16 27.96 -11.49
#